data_fc6d14b7e1dfea60f7ba90361239b30a
#
_entry.id   fc6d14b7e1dfea60f7ba90361239b30a
#
_cell.length_a   1.000
_cell.length_b   1.000
_cell.length_c   1.000
_cell.angle_alpha   90.00
_cell.angle_beta   90.00
_cell.angle_gamma   90.00
#
_symmetry.space_group_name_H-M   'P 1'
#
loop_
_entity.id
_entity.type
_entity.pdbx_description
1 polymer ?
#
loop_
_entity_poly.entity_id
_entity_poly.type
_entity_poly.pdbx_seq_one_letter_code
_entity_poly.pdbx_strand_id
1 'polypeptide(L)'
;MKVAIVYPPFRSEKGVALLTQNRQFQWFSRPTYIFPVVPATAATMLKRAGHDVLFLDGIAAELSEEDFDRRLAEFRPDLVVLETKTPVVKRHWAWIDAHDYRSVMVGDHVTALPEETLEHSKTWAVIPGGDWDYGLMDYIAAGCPKGIRPFALRDSIKDLPWIDRDLVHWELYAKKNGNFKRTPGTYIMAGRDCWHAKCTFCSWTTLYPRYRVREVKDVVDEIEMLVTKYGIRELMDDSGSFPVGGWLAEFCNEIIRRGLNRKLRIDCNMRFGRLGFDDYRLMRKAGFRLVLFGVESANQETLDRFCKALKVEEVVQGCAWAHKAGLAVHLTFMFGHAWEGKAEIANTVALARKFLANGWASTLQCTLTVPYPGTPLFKELKANDLLTTLDWDEYDQRRAITKTPKVTEADIKCAIREVYRGFLQPRALWQLVKANSWDIGFYYRGFRYLIGHLLDFRG
;
A
#
# COMPACT_ATOMS: atom_id res chain seq x y z
N MET A 1 23.74 -12.86 -15.97
CA MET A 1 22.41 -13.17 -16.52
C MET A 1 21.69 -11.86 -16.86
N LYS A 2 20.81 -11.90 -17.84
CA LYS A 2 19.86 -10.83 -18.14
C LYS A 2 18.55 -11.08 -17.39
N VAL A 3 18.21 -10.22 -16.45
CA VAL A 3 17.00 -10.36 -15.61
C VAL A 3 16.08 -9.17 -15.84
N ALA A 4 14.82 -9.45 -16.22
CA ALA A 4 13.80 -8.43 -16.35
C ALA A 4 12.82 -8.50 -15.18
N ILE A 5 12.64 -7.38 -14.46
CA ILE A 5 11.55 -7.21 -13.48
C ILE A 5 10.47 -6.40 -14.17
N VAL A 6 9.28 -6.99 -14.30
CA VAL A 6 8.27 -6.45 -15.22
C VAL A 6 6.89 -6.28 -14.59
N TYR A 7 6.19 -5.24 -15.05
CA TYR A 7 4.75 -5.05 -14.87
C TYR A 7 4.11 -4.87 -16.24
N PRO A 8 3.52 -5.93 -16.83
CA PRO A 8 2.82 -5.83 -18.10
C PRO A 8 1.70 -4.79 -18.04
N PRO A 9 1.47 -4.03 -19.13
CA PRO A 9 0.37 -3.08 -19.18
C PRO A 9 -0.97 -3.82 -19.19
N PHE A 10 -1.92 -3.33 -18.40
CA PHE A 10 -3.29 -3.87 -18.41
C PHE A 10 -4.28 -2.81 -18.84
N ARG A 11 -5.11 -3.13 -19.80
CA ARG A 11 -6.33 -2.38 -20.10
C ARG A 11 -7.51 -3.03 -19.39
N SER A 12 -8.32 -2.23 -18.74
CA SER A 12 -9.53 -2.68 -18.07
C SER A 12 -10.56 -1.57 -18.05
N GLU A 13 -11.84 -1.92 -18.23
CA GLU A 13 -12.96 -1.00 -18.00
C GLU A 13 -12.97 -0.48 -16.57
N LYS A 14 -12.37 -1.21 -15.63
CA LYS A 14 -12.22 -0.80 -14.23
C LYS A 14 -11.20 0.34 -14.03
N GLY A 15 -10.39 0.67 -15.04
CA GLY A 15 -9.36 1.72 -15.00
C GLY A 15 -7.93 1.19 -14.99
N VAL A 16 -7.01 1.96 -14.38
CA VAL A 16 -5.58 1.64 -14.29
C VAL A 16 -5.30 0.87 -13.00
N ALA A 17 -4.58 -0.25 -13.13
CA ALA A 17 -4.20 -1.08 -12.00
C ALA A 17 -3.12 -0.43 -11.14
N LEU A 18 -3.32 -0.36 -9.82
CA LEU A 18 -2.29 0.01 -8.87
C LEU A 18 -1.64 -1.26 -8.31
N LEU A 19 -0.58 -1.74 -8.96
CA LEU A 19 0.14 -2.96 -8.57
C LEU A 19 1.23 -2.72 -7.54
N THR A 20 1.90 -1.59 -7.63
CA THR A 20 3.11 -1.30 -6.85
C THR A 20 2.83 -0.86 -5.43
N GLN A 21 1.55 -0.58 -5.10
CA GLN A 21 1.18 -0.34 -3.71
C GLN A 21 1.16 -1.65 -2.93
N ASN A 22 1.89 -1.66 -1.86
CA ASN A 22 2.13 -2.86 -1.09
C ASN A 22 0.90 -3.41 -0.37
N ARG A 23 -0.13 -2.62 -0.02
CA ARG A 23 -1.15 -3.04 0.95
C ARG A 23 -2.52 -3.31 0.39
N GLN A 24 -2.87 -2.65 -0.69
CA GLN A 24 -4.19 -2.76 -1.27
C GLN A 24 -4.09 -2.66 -2.78
N PHE A 25 -4.72 -3.58 -3.46
CA PHE A 25 -4.92 -3.44 -4.89
C PHE A 25 -6.13 -2.54 -5.14
N GLN A 26 -5.98 -1.57 -6.06
CA GLN A 26 -7.09 -0.73 -6.50
C GLN A 26 -7.02 -0.49 -8.01
N TRP A 27 -8.19 -0.34 -8.61
CA TRP A 27 -8.33 0.22 -9.95
C TRP A 27 -8.62 1.71 -9.84
N PHE A 28 -7.81 2.53 -10.49
CA PHE A 28 -8.00 3.97 -10.51
C PHE A 28 -8.57 4.42 -11.85
N SER A 29 -9.56 5.30 -11.82
CA SER A 29 -10.07 5.98 -13.02
C SER A 29 -9.02 6.88 -13.68
N ARG A 30 -7.95 7.20 -12.94
CA ARG A 30 -6.80 7.99 -13.41
C ARG A 30 -5.50 7.36 -12.95
N PRO A 31 -4.45 7.44 -13.78
CA PRO A 31 -3.15 6.96 -13.39
C PRO A 31 -2.67 7.60 -12.07
N THR A 32 -2.39 6.76 -11.10
CA THR A 32 -1.69 7.09 -9.88
C THR A 32 -0.59 6.06 -9.72
N TYR A 33 0.66 6.49 -9.78
CA TYR A 33 1.80 5.58 -9.76
C TYR A 33 2.53 5.71 -8.44
N ILE A 34 2.68 4.57 -7.75
CA ILE A 34 3.42 4.46 -6.50
C ILE A 34 4.75 3.82 -6.80
N PHE A 35 5.82 4.40 -6.28
CA PHE A 35 7.18 3.89 -6.50
C PHE A 35 7.34 2.48 -5.91
N PRO A 36 7.77 1.49 -6.71
CA PRO A 36 7.81 0.08 -6.35
C PRO A 36 9.04 -0.25 -5.49
N VAL A 37 9.00 -0.01 -4.19
CA VAL A 37 10.18 -0.08 -3.30
C VAL A 37 10.85 -1.45 -3.32
N VAL A 38 10.11 -2.54 -3.10
CA VAL A 38 10.69 -3.90 -3.05
C VAL A 38 11.21 -4.36 -4.42
N PRO A 39 10.46 -4.23 -5.52
CA PRO A 39 10.96 -4.52 -6.87
C PRO A 39 12.19 -3.71 -7.26
N ALA A 40 12.21 -2.42 -6.89
CA ALA A 40 13.34 -1.54 -7.17
C ALA A 40 14.59 -1.92 -6.34
N THR A 41 14.38 -2.39 -5.12
CA THR A 41 15.45 -2.96 -4.29
C THR A 41 16.02 -4.23 -4.94
N ALA A 42 15.16 -5.14 -5.40
CA ALA A 42 15.57 -6.35 -6.10
C ALA A 42 16.39 -6.04 -7.36
N ALA A 43 15.91 -5.09 -8.19
CA ALA A 43 16.65 -4.62 -9.37
C ALA A 43 18.04 -4.08 -9.02
N THR A 44 18.12 -3.29 -7.94
CA THR A 44 19.37 -2.73 -7.45
C THR A 44 20.35 -3.82 -6.96
N MET A 45 19.84 -4.81 -6.21
CA MET A 45 20.65 -5.93 -5.72
C MET A 45 21.21 -6.75 -6.89
N LEU A 46 20.38 -7.08 -7.87
CA LEU A 46 20.79 -7.78 -9.08
C LEU A 46 21.89 -7.04 -9.85
N LYS A 47 21.72 -5.73 -10.08
CA LYS A 47 22.71 -4.91 -10.75
C LYS A 47 24.05 -4.88 -9.98
N ARG A 48 24.00 -4.75 -8.64
CA ARG A 48 25.21 -4.80 -7.79
C ARG A 48 25.90 -6.14 -7.82
N ALA A 49 25.17 -7.23 -8.04
CA ALA A 49 25.71 -8.58 -8.21
C ALA A 49 26.25 -8.83 -9.63
N GLY A 50 26.26 -7.85 -10.51
CA GLY A 50 26.83 -7.96 -11.86
C GLY A 50 25.88 -8.55 -12.90
N HIS A 51 24.56 -8.60 -12.63
CA HIS A 51 23.56 -8.97 -13.63
C HIS A 51 23.21 -7.77 -14.52
N ASP A 52 22.82 -8.06 -15.76
CA ASP A 52 22.21 -7.10 -16.65
C ASP A 52 20.70 -7.02 -16.32
N VAL A 53 20.19 -5.85 -15.96
CA VAL A 53 18.87 -5.70 -15.40
C VAL A 53 18.01 -4.74 -16.21
N LEU A 54 16.84 -5.21 -16.63
CA LEU A 54 15.76 -4.38 -17.17
C LEU A 54 14.67 -4.23 -16.10
N PHE A 55 14.36 -3.00 -15.69
CA PHE A 55 13.15 -2.70 -14.94
C PHE A 55 12.13 -2.10 -15.90
N LEU A 56 11.03 -2.81 -16.19
CA LEU A 56 10.04 -2.40 -17.18
C LEU A 56 8.63 -2.36 -16.58
N ASP A 57 8.22 -1.19 -16.12
CA ASP A 57 6.85 -0.94 -15.67
C ASP A 57 6.01 -0.38 -16.82
N GLY A 58 5.32 -1.26 -17.54
CA GLY A 58 4.45 -0.89 -18.67
C GLY A 58 3.23 -0.09 -18.24
N ILE A 59 2.82 -0.21 -16.97
CA ILE A 59 1.68 0.55 -16.41
C ILE A 59 2.12 1.99 -16.16
N ALA A 60 3.21 2.20 -15.42
CA ALA A 60 3.70 3.55 -15.09
C ALA A 60 4.24 4.30 -16.31
N ALA A 61 4.83 3.58 -17.26
CA ALA A 61 5.29 4.12 -18.52
C ALA A 61 4.18 4.30 -19.58
N GLU A 62 2.94 3.88 -19.26
CA GLU A 62 1.75 3.97 -20.13
C GLU A 62 1.97 3.31 -21.51
N LEU A 63 2.69 2.18 -21.55
CA LEU A 63 3.03 1.48 -22.77
C LEU A 63 1.81 0.76 -23.37
N SER A 64 1.82 0.59 -24.69
CA SER A 64 0.99 -0.42 -25.35
C SER A 64 1.56 -1.82 -25.06
N GLU A 65 0.73 -2.86 -25.21
CA GLU A 65 1.19 -4.25 -25.10
C GLU A 65 2.30 -4.54 -26.12
N GLU A 66 2.14 -4.07 -27.36
CA GLU A 66 3.13 -4.22 -28.44
C GLU A 66 4.48 -3.56 -28.10
N ASP A 67 4.47 -2.32 -27.57
CA ASP A 67 5.70 -1.62 -27.19
C ASP A 67 6.37 -2.27 -25.98
N PHE A 68 5.59 -2.77 -25.05
CA PHE A 68 6.08 -3.51 -23.90
C PHE A 68 6.79 -4.80 -24.34
N ASP A 69 6.11 -5.62 -25.13
CA ASP A 69 6.63 -6.90 -25.62
C ASP A 69 7.87 -6.70 -26.51
N ARG A 70 7.86 -5.69 -27.37
CA ARG A 70 9.02 -5.32 -28.19
C ARG A 70 10.25 -4.99 -27.33
N ARG A 71 10.10 -4.15 -26.30
CA ARG A 71 11.21 -3.79 -25.39
C ARG A 71 11.75 -4.98 -24.63
N LEU A 72 10.85 -5.86 -24.17
CA LEU A 72 11.24 -7.07 -23.47
C LEU A 72 11.97 -8.05 -24.41
N ALA A 73 11.49 -8.23 -25.65
CA ALA A 73 12.12 -9.07 -26.65
C ALA A 73 13.50 -8.52 -27.10
N GLU A 74 13.65 -7.20 -27.24
CA GLU A 74 14.95 -6.56 -27.54
C GLU A 74 15.96 -6.81 -26.43
N PHE A 75 15.55 -6.80 -25.17
CA PHE A 75 16.43 -7.08 -24.03
C PHE A 75 16.87 -8.56 -23.98
N ARG A 76 16.04 -9.51 -24.43
CA ARG A 76 16.29 -10.96 -24.41
C ARG A 76 16.63 -11.47 -23.01
N PRO A 77 15.69 -11.39 -22.06
CA PRO A 77 15.94 -11.82 -20.70
C PRO A 77 16.17 -13.33 -20.58
N ASP A 78 17.12 -13.74 -19.75
CA ASP A 78 17.27 -15.14 -19.31
C ASP A 78 16.21 -15.50 -18.26
N LEU A 79 15.69 -14.48 -17.54
CA LEU A 79 14.72 -14.62 -16.47
C LEU A 79 13.80 -13.39 -16.44
N VAL A 80 12.48 -13.64 -16.36
CA VAL A 80 11.45 -12.61 -16.15
C VAL A 80 10.87 -12.78 -14.75
N VAL A 81 10.84 -11.69 -13.98
CA VAL A 81 10.28 -11.64 -12.61
C VAL A 81 9.04 -10.76 -12.61
N LEU A 82 7.95 -11.27 -12.07
CA LEU A 82 6.63 -10.67 -12.12
C LEU A 82 5.99 -10.66 -10.72
N GLU A 83 5.83 -9.46 -10.15
CA GLU A 83 5.07 -9.32 -8.91
C GLU A 83 3.58 -9.29 -9.21
N THR A 84 2.81 -10.13 -8.50
CA THR A 84 1.37 -10.22 -8.67
C THR A 84 0.58 -9.89 -7.41
N LYS A 85 -0.67 -9.52 -7.62
CA LYS A 85 -1.70 -9.31 -6.59
C LYS A 85 -2.92 -10.15 -6.92
N THR A 86 -3.66 -10.58 -5.90
CA THR A 86 -4.84 -11.44 -6.08
C THR A 86 -5.78 -10.98 -7.20
N PRO A 87 -6.21 -9.69 -7.31
CA PRO A 87 -7.18 -9.29 -8.33
C PRO A 87 -6.68 -9.27 -9.77
N VAL A 88 -5.42 -9.55 -10.01
CA VAL A 88 -4.82 -9.54 -11.36
C VAL A 88 -4.03 -10.80 -11.66
N VAL A 89 -4.00 -11.76 -10.76
CA VAL A 89 -3.18 -12.96 -10.93
C VAL A 89 -3.54 -13.74 -12.19
N LYS A 90 -4.82 -13.87 -12.51
CA LYS A 90 -5.27 -14.55 -13.75
C LYS A 90 -4.75 -13.87 -15.02
N ARG A 91 -4.65 -12.54 -15.01
CA ARG A 91 -4.09 -11.77 -16.13
C ARG A 91 -2.60 -12.02 -16.27
N HIS A 92 -1.89 -12.14 -15.15
CA HIS A 92 -0.48 -12.49 -15.15
C HIS A 92 -0.25 -13.92 -15.62
N TRP A 93 -1.08 -14.89 -15.22
CA TRP A 93 -1.03 -16.26 -15.74
C TRP A 93 -1.21 -16.28 -17.27
N ALA A 94 -2.26 -15.60 -17.77
CA ALA A 94 -2.52 -15.51 -19.19
C ALA A 94 -1.36 -14.85 -19.97
N TRP A 95 -0.76 -13.80 -19.40
CA TRP A 95 0.40 -13.16 -20.01
C TRP A 95 1.61 -14.10 -20.05
N ILE A 96 1.89 -14.83 -18.96
CA ILE A 96 2.98 -15.82 -18.90
C ILE A 96 2.74 -16.94 -19.95
N ASP A 97 1.49 -17.41 -20.07
CA ASP A 97 1.16 -18.49 -21.01
C ASP A 97 1.25 -18.08 -22.48
N ALA A 98 1.09 -16.80 -22.76
CA ALA A 98 1.26 -16.24 -24.10
C ALA A 98 2.73 -16.02 -24.50
N HIS A 99 3.69 -16.13 -23.55
CA HIS A 99 5.09 -15.82 -23.79
C HIS A 99 6.02 -16.99 -23.41
N ASP A 100 7.11 -17.13 -24.13
CA ASP A 100 8.11 -18.20 -23.92
C ASP A 100 9.31 -17.72 -23.09
N TYR A 101 9.03 -17.09 -21.92
CA TYR A 101 10.07 -16.68 -20.99
C TYR A 101 10.15 -17.63 -19.80
N ARG A 102 11.38 -17.89 -19.29
CA ARG A 102 11.53 -18.45 -17.96
C ARG A 102 11.02 -17.39 -16.96
N SER A 103 9.86 -17.64 -16.37
CA SER A 103 9.17 -16.68 -15.51
C SER A 103 9.20 -17.09 -14.04
N VAL A 104 9.36 -16.11 -13.17
CA VAL A 104 9.23 -16.25 -11.70
C VAL A 104 8.15 -15.32 -11.22
N MET A 105 7.19 -15.85 -10.49
CA MET A 105 6.17 -15.04 -9.84
C MET A 105 6.47 -14.83 -8.35
N VAL A 106 6.20 -13.61 -7.88
CA VAL A 106 6.37 -13.15 -6.50
C VAL A 106 5.14 -12.35 -6.07
N GLY A 107 5.02 -12.03 -4.79
CA GLY A 107 3.95 -11.19 -4.26
C GLY A 107 2.96 -11.92 -3.36
N ASP A 108 1.87 -11.25 -2.98
CA ASP A 108 0.97 -11.72 -1.93
C ASP A 108 0.15 -12.95 -2.34
N HIS A 109 -0.41 -12.98 -3.54
CA HIS A 109 -1.22 -14.11 -4.01
C HIS A 109 -0.39 -15.40 -4.07
N VAL A 110 0.75 -15.35 -4.73
CA VAL A 110 1.61 -16.54 -4.90
C VAL A 110 2.31 -16.96 -3.61
N THR A 111 2.40 -16.07 -2.63
CA THR A 111 2.82 -16.42 -1.27
C THR A 111 1.77 -17.25 -0.54
N ALA A 112 0.49 -16.92 -0.77
CA ALA A 112 -0.63 -17.61 -0.14
C ALA A 112 -1.02 -18.92 -0.84
N LEU A 113 -0.93 -18.96 -2.16
CA LEU A 113 -1.39 -20.04 -3.03
C LEU A 113 -0.33 -20.35 -4.13
N PRO A 114 0.86 -20.81 -3.75
CA PRO A 114 1.94 -21.04 -4.70
C PRO A 114 1.67 -22.22 -5.65
N GLU A 115 1.02 -23.29 -5.16
CA GLU A 115 0.66 -24.48 -5.96
C GLU A 115 -0.31 -24.10 -7.08
N GLU A 116 -1.36 -23.33 -6.76
CA GLU A 116 -2.36 -22.87 -7.71
C GLU A 116 -1.71 -22.16 -8.92
N THR A 117 -0.71 -21.33 -8.66
CA THR A 117 0.01 -20.62 -9.73
C THR A 117 0.72 -21.57 -10.70
N LEU A 118 1.35 -22.63 -10.17
CA LEU A 118 2.04 -23.64 -11.00
C LEU A 118 1.07 -24.56 -11.73
N GLU A 119 -0.15 -24.73 -11.21
CA GLU A 119 -1.21 -25.53 -11.85
C GLU A 119 -1.89 -24.77 -12.99
N HIS A 120 -2.03 -23.45 -12.84
CA HIS A 120 -2.81 -22.62 -13.77
C HIS A 120 -1.97 -21.83 -14.78
N SER A 121 -0.64 -21.93 -14.76
CA SER A 121 0.23 -21.25 -15.71
C SER A 121 1.55 -21.95 -15.95
N LYS A 122 2.20 -21.60 -17.07
CA LYS A 122 3.57 -22.06 -17.39
C LYS A 122 4.65 -21.44 -16.47
N THR A 123 4.27 -20.81 -15.37
CA THR A 123 5.22 -20.20 -14.42
C THR A 123 6.32 -21.20 -14.06
N TRP A 124 7.57 -20.80 -14.27
CA TRP A 124 8.71 -21.68 -14.02
C TRP A 124 8.96 -21.91 -12.53
N ALA A 125 8.89 -20.83 -11.74
CA ALA A 125 9.05 -20.91 -10.29
C ALA A 125 8.24 -19.83 -9.57
N VAL A 126 7.97 -20.09 -8.27
CA VAL A 126 7.34 -19.15 -7.35
C VAL A 126 8.28 -18.94 -6.17
N ILE A 127 8.48 -17.68 -5.78
CA ILE A 127 9.22 -17.28 -4.58
C ILE A 127 8.22 -16.66 -3.59
N PRO A 128 7.72 -17.44 -2.62
CA PRO A 128 6.81 -16.93 -1.61
C PRO A 128 7.56 -16.11 -0.55
N GLY A 129 6.84 -15.18 0.10
CA GLY A 129 7.36 -14.33 1.18
C GLY A 129 7.65 -12.91 0.75
N GLY A 130 7.71 -12.00 1.74
CA GLY A 130 7.83 -10.57 1.49
C GLY A 130 9.25 -10.11 1.12
N ASP A 131 10.28 -10.85 1.60
CA ASP A 131 11.67 -10.57 1.27
C ASP A 131 12.10 -11.25 -0.05
N TRP A 132 11.18 -11.28 -1.02
CA TRP A 132 11.46 -11.94 -2.29
C TRP A 132 12.61 -11.29 -3.10
N ASP A 133 12.99 -10.06 -2.80
CA ASP A 133 14.20 -9.43 -3.32
C ASP A 133 15.46 -10.23 -2.92
N TYR A 134 15.59 -10.61 -1.65
CA TYR A 134 16.62 -11.54 -1.19
C TYR A 134 16.40 -12.97 -1.74
N GLY A 135 15.14 -13.42 -1.72
CA GLY A 135 14.78 -14.72 -2.26
C GLY A 135 15.15 -14.90 -3.73
N LEU A 136 15.07 -13.82 -4.52
CA LEU A 136 15.48 -13.80 -5.93
C LEU A 136 16.99 -13.94 -6.08
N MET A 137 17.78 -13.31 -5.20
CA MET A 137 19.23 -13.48 -5.19
C MET A 137 19.63 -14.94 -4.88
N ASP A 138 19.02 -15.53 -3.83
CA ASP A 138 19.24 -16.94 -3.46
C ASP A 138 18.82 -17.89 -4.59
N TYR A 139 17.71 -17.59 -5.26
CA TYR A 139 17.18 -18.37 -6.38
C TYR A 139 18.13 -18.39 -7.58
N ILE A 140 18.69 -17.25 -7.93
CA ILE A 140 19.66 -17.15 -9.02
C ILE A 140 20.97 -17.85 -8.66
N ALA A 141 21.45 -17.68 -7.42
CA ALA A 141 22.63 -18.38 -6.92
C ALA A 141 22.46 -19.91 -6.93
N ALA A 142 21.24 -20.40 -6.74
CA ALA A 142 20.90 -21.82 -6.83
C ALA A 142 20.70 -22.34 -8.28
N GLY A 143 20.97 -21.54 -9.31
CA GLY A 143 20.85 -21.94 -10.72
C GLY A 143 19.41 -21.93 -11.28
N CYS A 144 18.51 -21.17 -10.69
CA CYS A 144 17.12 -20.97 -11.14
C CYS A 144 16.29 -22.27 -11.25
N PRO A 145 16.21 -23.11 -10.21
CA PRO A 145 15.48 -24.38 -10.27
C PRO A 145 13.97 -24.17 -10.40
N LYS A 146 13.28 -25.11 -11.05
CA LYS A 146 11.82 -25.08 -11.23
C LYS A 146 11.08 -25.32 -9.91
N GLY A 147 9.86 -24.77 -9.79
CA GLY A 147 8.90 -25.06 -8.72
C GLY A 147 8.90 -24.03 -7.59
N ILE A 148 8.25 -24.40 -6.48
CA ILE A 148 8.09 -23.52 -5.32
C ILE A 148 9.42 -23.43 -4.57
N ARG A 149 9.81 -22.20 -4.23
CA ARG A 149 11.03 -21.92 -3.48
C ARG A 149 10.75 -21.79 -1.98
N PRO A 150 11.79 -21.88 -1.13
CA PRO A 150 11.64 -21.60 0.29
C PRO A 150 11.05 -20.19 0.52
N PHE A 151 10.29 -20.05 1.61
CA PHE A 151 9.71 -18.78 2.00
C PHE A 151 10.79 -17.72 2.26
N ALA A 152 10.75 -16.65 1.50
CA ALA A 152 11.75 -15.59 1.55
C ALA A 152 11.50 -14.68 2.76
N LEU A 153 12.31 -14.84 3.79
CA LEU A 153 12.31 -14.01 5.00
C LEU A 153 13.73 -13.93 5.56
N ARG A 154 14.23 -12.72 5.75
CA ARG A 154 15.53 -12.45 6.41
C ARG A 154 15.33 -12.07 7.88
N ASP A 155 16.31 -12.36 8.71
CA ASP A 155 16.31 -11.92 10.12
C ASP A 155 16.65 -10.42 10.25
N SER A 156 17.42 -9.88 9.33
CA SER A 156 17.81 -8.48 9.28
C SER A 156 17.63 -7.89 7.88
N ILE A 157 17.39 -6.58 7.83
CA ILE A 157 17.32 -5.79 6.59
C ILE A 157 18.33 -4.64 6.60
N LYS A 158 19.36 -4.72 7.44
CA LYS A 158 20.39 -3.66 7.58
C LYS A 158 21.30 -3.54 6.38
N ASP A 159 21.43 -4.59 5.60
CA ASP A 159 22.24 -4.70 4.39
C ASP A 159 21.49 -4.34 3.10
N LEU A 160 20.23 -3.90 3.20
CA LEU A 160 19.48 -3.43 2.03
C LEU A 160 20.20 -2.25 1.37
N PRO A 161 20.43 -2.31 0.07
CA PRO A 161 21.04 -1.19 -0.65
C PRO A 161 20.07 -0.01 -0.77
N TRP A 162 20.60 1.20 -0.83
CA TRP A 162 19.84 2.32 -1.36
C TRP A 162 19.51 2.06 -2.81
N ILE A 163 18.27 2.29 -3.17
CA ILE A 163 17.74 1.97 -4.49
C ILE A 163 18.42 2.82 -5.56
N ASP A 164 18.90 2.17 -6.62
CA ASP A 164 19.31 2.83 -7.85
C ASP A 164 18.06 3.38 -8.57
N ARG A 165 17.74 4.64 -8.28
CA ARG A 165 16.53 5.31 -8.77
C ARG A 165 16.54 5.47 -10.28
N ASP A 166 17.70 5.67 -10.86
CA ASP A 166 17.86 5.86 -12.31
C ASP A 166 17.60 4.55 -13.07
N LEU A 167 17.99 3.40 -12.49
CA LEU A 167 17.72 2.07 -13.04
C LEU A 167 16.21 1.79 -13.20
N VAL A 168 15.40 2.30 -12.28
CA VAL A 168 13.95 2.02 -12.22
C VAL A 168 13.10 3.18 -12.76
N HIS A 169 13.72 4.13 -13.46
CA HIS A 169 13.02 5.28 -14.06
C HIS A 169 12.12 6.02 -13.07
N TRP A 170 12.69 6.45 -11.94
CA TRP A 170 11.98 7.05 -10.81
C TRP A 170 11.07 8.22 -11.20
N GLU A 171 11.37 8.93 -12.27
CA GLU A 171 10.60 10.06 -12.79
C GLU A 171 9.16 9.70 -13.15
N LEU A 172 8.91 8.44 -13.56
CA LEU A 172 7.57 7.94 -13.88
C LEU A 172 6.62 8.07 -12.68
N TYR A 173 7.14 7.96 -11.47
CA TYR A 173 6.38 7.97 -10.22
C TYR A 173 6.39 9.32 -9.50
N ALA A 174 7.34 10.19 -9.83
CA ALA A 174 7.66 11.37 -9.03
C ALA A 174 6.59 12.47 -9.07
N LYS A 175 5.80 12.56 -10.14
CA LYS A 175 4.83 13.63 -10.39
C LYS A 175 3.39 13.16 -10.54
N LYS A 176 3.17 11.94 -11.02
CA LYS A 176 1.84 11.37 -11.26
C LYS A 176 1.32 10.58 -10.05
N ASN A 177 1.49 11.13 -8.85
CA ASN A 177 0.98 10.55 -7.62
C ASN A 177 0.14 11.56 -6.87
N GLY A 178 -1.16 11.30 -6.77
CA GLY A 178 -2.11 12.20 -6.13
C GLY A 178 -1.95 12.36 -4.62
N ASN A 179 -1.14 11.50 -3.97
CA ASN A 179 -0.88 11.56 -2.55
C ASN A 179 0.08 12.70 -2.19
N PHE A 180 0.96 13.11 -3.12
CA PHE A 180 1.93 14.18 -2.87
C PHE A 180 1.32 15.57 -3.09
N LYS A 181 1.57 16.47 -2.14
CA LYS A 181 1.31 17.90 -2.30
C LYS A 181 2.50 18.63 -2.93
N ARG A 182 3.70 18.09 -2.75
CA ARG A 182 4.94 18.68 -3.27
C ARG A 182 5.65 17.66 -4.16
N THR A 183 5.89 18.04 -5.40
CA THR A 183 6.60 17.20 -6.35
C THR A 183 7.96 17.82 -6.70
N PRO A 184 8.96 17.00 -7.05
CA PRO A 184 8.91 15.55 -7.13
C PRO A 184 8.81 14.87 -5.76
N GLY A 185 8.07 13.76 -5.71
CA GLY A 185 7.94 12.92 -4.52
C GLY A 185 8.43 11.50 -4.77
N THR A 186 8.71 10.74 -3.71
CA THR A 186 9.11 9.32 -3.81
C THR A 186 8.74 8.53 -2.56
N TYR A 187 9.05 7.24 -2.59
CA TYR A 187 8.80 6.31 -1.49
C TYR A 187 10.11 5.72 -0.98
N ILE A 188 10.16 5.45 0.32
CA ILE A 188 11.17 4.61 0.98
C ILE A 188 10.50 3.61 1.90
N MET A 189 11.27 2.75 2.51
CA MET A 189 10.84 1.78 3.50
C MET A 189 11.84 1.76 4.65
N ALA A 190 11.50 2.35 5.80
CA ALA A 190 12.31 2.34 7.00
C ALA A 190 12.26 0.98 7.71
N GLY A 191 11.17 0.24 7.55
CA GLY A 191 10.98 -1.08 8.15
C GLY A 191 10.14 -2.03 7.31
N ARG A 192 10.33 -3.34 7.53
CA ARG A 192 9.54 -4.46 7.01
C ARG A 192 8.94 -5.24 8.18
N ASP A 193 7.68 -5.24 8.42
CA ASP A 193 6.69 -4.34 7.85
C ASP A 193 5.95 -3.57 8.96
N CYS A 194 5.15 -4.24 9.77
CA CYS A 194 4.34 -3.65 10.83
C CYS A 194 4.73 -4.24 12.19
N TRP A 195 5.07 -3.39 13.16
CA TRP A 195 5.45 -3.84 14.50
C TRP A 195 4.32 -4.56 15.26
N HIS A 196 3.08 -4.44 14.81
CA HIS A 196 1.97 -5.19 15.38
C HIS A 196 1.84 -6.59 14.76
N ALA A 197 1.82 -6.68 13.43
CA ALA A 197 1.82 -7.91 12.62
C ALA A 197 0.80 -9.00 13.04
N LYS A 198 -0.38 -8.61 13.56
CA LYS A 198 -1.39 -9.56 14.09
C LYS A 198 -2.79 -9.37 13.50
N CYS A 199 -3.01 -8.34 12.66
CA CYS A 199 -4.33 -8.08 12.11
C CYS A 199 -4.78 -9.23 11.21
N THR A 200 -5.95 -9.82 11.49
CA THR A 200 -6.44 -11.04 10.83
C THR A 200 -6.80 -10.84 9.36
N PHE A 201 -7.07 -9.61 8.95
CA PHE A 201 -7.43 -9.26 7.56
C PHE A 201 -6.23 -8.85 6.70
N CYS A 202 -5.06 -8.61 7.29
CA CYS A 202 -3.94 -7.96 6.62
C CYS A 202 -3.04 -8.99 5.92
N SER A 203 -2.91 -8.92 4.59
CA SER A 203 -2.04 -9.80 3.80
C SER A 203 -0.55 -9.63 4.15
N TRP A 204 -0.17 -8.48 4.70
CA TRP A 204 1.20 -8.20 5.10
C TRP A 204 1.69 -9.05 6.26
N THR A 205 0.81 -9.46 7.16
CA THR A 205 1.17 -10.40 8.22
C THR A 205 1.58 -11.77 7.64
N THR A 206 1.08 -12.10 6.44
CA THR A 206 1.44 -13.31 5.72
C THR A 206 2.79 -13.17 5.02
N LEU A 207 3.05 -12.00 4.43
CA LEU A 207 4.32 -11.70 3.74
C LEU A 207 5.46 -11.46 4.71
N TYR A 208 5.22 -10.72 5.80
CA TYR A 208 6.22 -10.28 6.76
C TYR A 208 5.81 -10.65 8.19
N PRO A 209 5.98 -11.88 8.60
CA PRO A 209 5.62 -12.33 9.95
C PRO A 209 6.52 -11.75 11.05
N ARG A 210 7.61 -11.07 10.69
CA ARG A 210 8.53 -10.40 11.61
C ARG A 210 8.73 -8.94 11.24
N TYR A 211 8.71 -8.09 12.26
CA TYR A 211 9.06 -6.68 12.12
C TYR A 211 10.58 -6.46 12.21
N ARG A 212 11.12 -5.76 11.23
CA ARG A 212 12.54 -5.39 11.15
C ARG A 212 12.65 -3.96 10.68
N VAL A 213 13.64 -3.23 11.19
CA VAL A 213 13.88 -1.84 10.87
C VAL A 213 15.33 -1.62 10.43
N ARG A 214 15.51 -0.66 9.56
CA ARG A 214 16.82 -0.13 9.19
C ARG A 214 17.34 0.81 10.29
N GLU A 215 18.63 1.03 10.33
CA GLU A 215 19.20 2.00 11.26
C GLU A 215 18.79 3.42 10.88
N VAL A 216 18.56 4.27 11.90
CA VAL A 216 18.14 5.66 11.69
C VAL A 216 19.11 6.40 10.79
N LYS A 217 20.42 6.24 11.05
CA LYS A 217 21.46 6.90 10.27
C LYS A 217 21.38 6.54 8.79
N ASP A 218 21.21 5.26 8.48
CA ASP A 218 21.13 4.77 7.11
C ASP A 218 19.89 5.34 6.36
N VAL A 219 18.73 5.35 7.03
CA VAL A 219 17.51 5.91 6.45
C VAL A 219 17.63 7.42 6.21
N VAL A 220 18.23 8.15 7.15
CA VAL A 220 18.38 9.62 7.01
C VAL A 220 19.45 9.97 5.98
N ASP A 221 20.52 9.18 5.85
CA ASP A 221 21.53 9.35 4.80
C ASP A 221 20.91 9.15 3.41
N GLU A 222 20.04 8.12 3.23
CA GLU A 222 19.29 7.94 1.98
C GLU A 222 18.36 9.13 1.71
N ILE A 223 17.63 9.62 2.70
CA ILE A 223 16.76 10.79 2.56
C ILE A 223 17.56 12.02 2.13
N GLU A 224 18.72 12.26 2.73
CA GLU A 224 19.58 13.38 2.37
C GLU A 224 20.08 13.27 0.92
N MET A 225 20.46 12.08 0.49
CA MET A 225 20.83 11.80 -0.91
C MET A 225 19.64 12.06 -1.85
N LEU A 226 18.42 11.59 -1.52
CA LEU A 226 17.24 11.82 -2.32
C LEU A 226 16.90 13.31 -2.48
N VAL A 227 17.07 14.09 -1.41
CA VAL A 227 16.86 15.54 -1.44
C VAL A 227 17.93 16.25 -2.26
N THR A 228 19.20 15.85 -2.12
CA THR A 228 20.33 16.55 -2.73
C THR A 228 20.54 16.15 -4.19
N LYS A 229 20.48 14.86 -4.52
CA LYS A 229 20.72 14.37 -5.88
C LYS A 229 19.47 14.47 -6.76
N TYR A 230 18.29 14.07 -6.24
CA TYR A 230 17.06 13.97 -7.03
C TYR A 230 16.07 15.12 -6.79
N GLY A 231 16.37 16.04 -5.88
CA GLY A 231 15.52 17.19 -5.58
C GLY A 231 14.17 16.80 -4.99
N ILE A 232 14.08 15.65 -4.31
CA ILE A 232 12.84 15.16 -3.71
C ILE A 232 12.33 16.15 -2.66
N ARG A 233 11.04 16.49 -2.74
CA ARG A 233 10.37 17.47 -1.89
C ARG A 233 9.32 16.89 -0.96
N GLU A 234 8.87 15.67 -1.25
CA GLU A 234 7.93 14.92 -0.42
C GLU A 234 8.26 13.42 -0.46
N LEU A 235 8.20 12.78 0.68
CA LEU A 235 8.58 11.40 0.87
C LEU A 235 7.48 10.66 1.64
N MET A 236 7.03 9.53 1.10
CA MET A 236 6.18 8.58 1.83
C MET A 236 7.01 7.42 2.32
N ASP A 237 6.99 7.16 3.62
CA ASP A 237 7.46 5.88 4.13
C ASP A 237 6.38 4.81 3.97
N ASP A 238 6.69 3.77 3.21
CA ASP A 238 5.78 2.69 2.86
C ASP A 238 5.87 1.47 3.79
N SER A 239 6.51 1.59 4.94
CA SER A 239 6.45 0.57 5.99
C SER A 239 5.00 0.35 6.45
N GLY A 240 4.65 -0.87 6.85
CA GLY A 240 3.31 -1.21 7.36
C GLY A 240 2.86 -0.39 8.55
N SER A 241 3.81 -0.05 9.36
CA SER A 241 3.68 0.97 10.38
C SER A 241 5.06 1.57 10.62
N PHE A 242 5.15 2.89 10.52
CA PHE A 242 6.39 3.62 10.77
C PHE A 242 6.96 3.25 12.16
N PRO A 243 8.28 3.14 12.30
CA PRO A 243 8.89 2.81 13.58
C PRO A 243 8.54 3.84 14.67
N VAL A 244 8.39 3.36 15.90
CA VAL A 244 7.97 4.19 17.07
C VAL A 244 9.00 4.15 18.20
N GLY A 245 8.74 4.87 19.28
CA GLY A 245 9.60 4.90 20.47
C GLY A 245 10.93 5.60 20.21
N GLY A 246 12.03 5.03 20.75
CA GLY A 246 13.37 5.63 20.65
C GLY A 246 13.81 5.85 19.20
N TRP A 247 13.47 4.92 18.28
CA TRP A 247 13.78 5.05 16.86
C TRP A 247 13.12 6.29 16.24
N LEU A 248 11.83 6.53 16.53
CA LEU A 248 11.11 7.72 16.04
C LEU A 248 11.74 9.01 16.55
N ALA A 249 12.06 9.05 17.83
CA ALA A 249 12.67 10.23 18.45
C ALA A 249 14.04 10.54 17.85
N GLU A 250 14.89 9.53 17.68
CA GLU A 250 16.20 9.64 17.04
C GLU A 250 16.07 10.11 15.59
N PHE A 251 15.19 9.50 14.80
CA PHE A 251 14.91 9.87 13.40
C PHE A 251 14.48 11.34 13.29
N CYS A 252 13.51 11.76 14.09
CA CYS A 252 13.02 13.13 14.06
C CYS A 252 14.12 14.13 14.42
N ASN A 253 14.92 13.84 15.46
CA ASN A 253 16.01 14.71 15.88
C ASN A 253 17.11 14.79 14.80
N GLU A 254 17.43 13.69 14.14
CA GLU A 254 18.44 13.67 13.07
C GLU A 254 17.97 14.44 11.82
N ILE A 255 16.70 14.29 11.41
CA ILE A 255 16.10 15.11 10.33
C ILE A 255 16.17 16.62 10.66
N ILE A 256 15.88 17.00 11.92
CA ILE A 256 15.95 18.39 12.36
C ILE A 256 17.39 18.88 12.38
N ARG A 257 18.31 18.10 12.95
CA ARG A 257 19.74 18.42 13.05
C ARG A 257 20.37 18.71 11.68
N ARG A 258 20.00 17.91 10.66
CA ARG A 258 20.48 18.11 9.26
C ARG A 258 19.70 19.18 8.50
N GLY A 259 18.68 19.81 9.09
CA GLY A 259 17.86 20.82 8.44
C GLY A 259 16.98 20.30 7.28
N LEU A 260 16.81 18.98 7.17
CA LEU A 260 16.01 18.34 6.12
C LEU A 260 14.53 18.65 6.25
N ASN A 261 14.03 18.88 7.47
CA ASN A 261 12.65 19.30 7.77
C ASN A 261 12.21 20.59 7.06
N ARG A 262 13.15 21.42 6.63
CA ARG A 262 12.88 22.65 5.87
C ARG A 262 12.75 22.40 4.37
N LYS A 263 13.41 21.37 3.86
CA LYS A 263 13.50 21.02 2.43
C LYS A 263 12.44 20.00 2.02
N LEU A 264 12.11 19.07 2.90
CA LEU A 264 11.30 17.89 2.65
C LEU A 264 10.01 17.89 3.49
N ARG A 265 8.96 17.23 2.99
CA ARG A 265 7.81 16.78 3.79
C ARG A 265 7.82 15.26 3.84
N ILE A 266 7.40 14.72 4.98
CA ILE A 266 7.39 13.28 5.25
C ILE A 266 5.96 12.84 5.52
N ASP A 267 5.57 11.75 4.91
CA ASP A 267 4.31 11.08 5.12
C ASP A 267 4.59 9.64 5.56
N CYS A 268 3.74 9.05 6.37
CA CYS A 268 3.92 7.68 6.80
C CYS A 268 2.61 6.98 7.15
N ASN A 269 2.64 5.64 7.11
CA ASN A 269 1.60 4.81 7.71
C ASN A 269 1.89 4.64 9.20
N MET A 270 0.86 4.65 10.03
CA MET A 270 0.98 4.57 11.48
C MET A 270 -0.18 3.80 12.11
N ARG A 271 0.02 3.31 13.31
CA ARG A 271 -1.03 2.77 14.17
C ARG A 271 -1.29 3.70 15.34
N PHE A 272 -2.55 3.77 15.78
CA PHE A 272 -2.92 4.40 17.04
C PHE A 272 -2.43 3.60 18.26
N GLY A 273 -2.53 4.20 19.45
CA GLY A 273 -2.29 3.56 20.74
C GLY A 273 -0.82 3.47 21.17
N ARG A 274 0.12 4.09 20.43
CA ARG A 274 1.56 4.07 20.77
C ARG A 274 2.21 5.43 20.88
N LEU A 275 1.61 6.46 20.31
CA LEU A 275 2.16 7.82 20.30
C LEU A 275 1.40 8.71 21.28
N GLY A 276 2.13 9.48 22.07
CA GLY A 276 1.63 10.57 22.86
C GLY A 276 1.56 11.89 22.07
N PHE A 277 0.99 12.93 22.66
CA PHE A 277 0.90 14.24 22.01
C PHE A 277 2.27 14.83 21.65
N ASP A 278 3.27 14.62 22.52
CA ASP A 278 4.63 15.14 22.27
C ASP A 278 5.33 14.43 21.12
N ASP A 279 5.04 13.14 20.88
CA ASP A 279 5.55 12.44 19.69
C ASP A 279 5.00 13.08 18.42
N TYR A 280 3.69 13.36 18.34
CA TYR A 280 3.10 14.06 17.19
C TYR A 280 3.67 15.47 17.00
N ARG A 281 3.95 16.20 18.09
CA ARG A 281 4.63 17.52 18.02
C ARG A 281 6.04 17.40 17.45
N LEU A 282 6.78 16.40 17.92
CA LEU A 282 8.14 16.13 17.42
C LEU A 282 8.12 15.75 15.93
N MET A 283 7.22 14.86 15.52
CA MET A 283 7.00 14.52 14.11
C MET A 283 6.73 15.79 13.27
N ARG A 284 5.81 16.65 13.74
CA ARG A 284 5.51 17.91 13.04
C ARG A 284 6.74 18.80 12.89
N LYS A 285 7.54 18.92 13.94
CA LYS A 285 8.80 19.69 13.93
C LYS A 285 9.83 19.08 12.95
N ALA A 286 9.86 17.76 12.84
CA ALA A 286 10.71 17.03 11.91
C ALA A 286 10.24 17.09 10.44
N GLY A 287 9.10 17.77 10.17
CA GLY A 287 8.63 17.96 8.79
C GLY A 287 7.58 16.96 8.33
N PHE A 288 7.06 16.09 9.22
CA PHE A 288 5.93 15.25 8.87
C PHE A 288 4.71 16.11 8.49
N ARG A 289 4.05 15.73 7.41
CA ARG A 289 2.86 16.39 6.87
C ARG A 289 1.61 15.58 7.09
N LEU A 290 1.65 14.31 6.70
CA LEU A 290 0.51 13.40 6.70
C LEU A 290 0.85 12.12 7.47
N VAL A 291 -0.09 11.70 8.30
CA VAL A 291 -0.05 10.38 8.94
C VAL A 291 -1.30 9.61 8.53
N LEU A 292 -1.10 8.40 8.00
CA LEU A 292 -2.16 7.52 7.54
C LEU A 292 -2.42 6.46 8.62
N PHE A 293 -3.67 6.38 9.08
CA PHE A 293 -4.08 5.45 10.12
C PHE A 293 -5.22 4.55 9.66
N GLY A 294 -5.12 3.27 9.97
CA GLY A 294 -6.24 2.34 9.86
C GLY A 294 -7.14 2.42 11.09
N VAL A 295 -8.40 2.83 10.93
CA VAL A 295 -9.44 2.75 11.96
C VAL A 295 -10.20 1.44 11.86
N GLU A 296 -10.62 1.12 10.65
CA GLU A 296 -11.40 -0.01 10.16
C GLU A 296 -12.86 0.04 10.63
N SER A 297 -13.15 0.02 11.94
CA SER A 297 -14.51 0.05 12.49
C SER A 297 -14.58 0.90 13.77
N ALA A 298 -15.75 1.43 14.09
CA ALA A 298 -16.05 2.07 15.36
C ALA A 298 -16.51 1.08 16.43
N ASN A 299 -16.57 -0.20 16.12
CA ASN A 299 -17.10 -1.23 17.03
C ASN A 299 -15.94 -2.01 17.64
N GLN A 300 -15.87 -2.03 18.98
CA GLN A 300 -14.78 -2.69 19.69
C GLN A 300 -14.73 -4.19 19.38
N GLU A 301 -15.87 -4.88 19.29
CA GLU A 301 -15.94 -6.29 18.93
C GLU A 301 -15.27 -6.56 17.57
N THR A 302 -15.49 -5.69 16.56
CA THR A 302 -14.84 -5.81 15.25
C THR A 302 -13.33 -5.60 15.33
N LEU A 303 -12.85 -4.62 16.10
CA LEU A 303 -11.42 -4.40 16.30
C LEU A 303 -10.75 -5.59 17.03
N ASP A 304 -11.46 -6.20 17.97
CA ASP A 304 -10.98 -7.37 18.72
C ASP A 304 -10.92 -8.62 17.81
N ARG A 305 -11.96 -8.88 16.99
CA ARG A 305 -11.96 -9.94 15.98
C ARG A 305 -10.84 -9.77 14.95
N PHE A 306 -10.54 -8.55 14.61
CA PHE A 306 -9.40 -8.24 13.74
C PHE A 306 -8.05 -8.35 14.44
N CYS A 307 -8.02 -8.71 15.70
CA CYS A 307 -6.80 -8.73 16.52
C CYS A 307 -6.01 -7.42 16.43
N LYS A 308 -6.74 -6.29 16.33
CA LYS A 308 -6.11 -5.00 16.10
C LYS A 308 -5.45 -4.44 17.36
N ALA A 309 -5.78 -4.96 18.56
CA ALA A 309 -5.28 -4.52 19.86
C ALA A 309 -5.31 -2.99 19.98
N LEU A 310 -6.48 -2.41 19.74
CA LEU A 310 -6.73 -0.98 19.70
C LEU A 310 -8.13 -0.71 20.28
N LYS A 311 -8.23 0.29 21.16
CA LYS A 311 -9.51 0.77 21.66
C LYS A 311 -10.04 1.92 20.82
N VAL A 312 -11.37 2.01 20.68
CA VAL A 312 -12.00 3.09 19.91
C VAL A 312 -11.65 4.47 20.49
N GLU A 313 -11.52 4.57 21.81
CA GLU A 313 -11.12 5.80 22.50
C GLU A 313 -9.70 6.24 22.14
N GLU A 314 -8.77 5.30 21.95
CA GLU A 314 -7.39 5.58 21.52
C GLU A 314 -7.36 6.13 20.07
N VAL A 315 -8.28 5.68 19.22
CA VAL A 315 -8.44 6.24 17.87
C VAL A 315 -8.89 7.70 17.94
N VAL A 316 -9.93 7.97 18.72
CA VAL A 316 -10.46 9.33 18.92
C VAL A 316 -9.40 10.27 19.46
N GLN A 317 -8.69 9.82 20.51
CA GLN A 317 -7.65 10.62 21.13
C GLN A 317 -6.45 10.86 20.22
N GLY A 318 -6.00 9.82 19.50
CA GLY A 318 -4.88 9.91 18.58
C GLY A 318 -5.17 10.87 17.40
N CYS A 319 -6.39 10.83 16.83
CA CYS A 319 -6.81 11.79 15.81
C CYS A 319 -6.79 13.23 16.34
N ALA A 320 -7.33 13.47 17.54
CA ALA A 320 -7.35 14.77 18.16
C ALA A 320 -5.92 15.30 18.42
N TRP A 321 -5.01 14.46 18.91
CA TRP A 321 -3.61 14.82 19.15
C TRP A 321 -2.85 15.11 17.86
N ALA A 322 -2.98 14.26 16.83
CA ALA A 322 -2.32 14.46 15.56
C ALA A 322 -2.77 15.79 14.90
N HIS A 323 -4.09 16.05 14.89
CA HIS A 323 -4.66 17.32 14.41
C HIS A 323 -4.15 18.52 15.22
N LYS A 324 -4.18 18.44 16.57
CA LYS A 324 -3.69 19.51 17.45
C LYS A 324 -2.20 19.80 17.25
N ALA A 325 -1.40 18.77 16.92
CA ALA A 325 0.01 18.92 16.57
C ALA A 325 0.23 19.54 15.17
N GLY A 326 -0.82 19.73 14.37
CA GLY A 326 -0.76 20.31 13.02
C GLY A 326 -0.40 19.31 11.92
N LEU A 327 -0.61 18.01 12.17
CA LEU A 327 -0.48 16.96 11.15
C LEU A 327 -1.80 16.79 10.38
N ALA A 328 -1.70 16.57 9.08
CA ALA A 328 -2.81 16.06 8.31
C ALA A 328 -3.01 14.57 8.64
N VAL A 329 -4.25 14.13 8.73
CA VAL A 329 -4.60 12.75 9.05
C VAL A 329 -5.40 12.16 7.91
N HIS A 330 -4.96 11.01 7.40
CA HIS A 330 -5.74 10.15 6.51
C HIS A 330 -6.25 8.95 7.30
N LEU A 331 -7.54 8.64 7.16
CA LEU A 331 -8.16 7.53 7.86
C LEU A 331 -8.69 6.49 6.88
N THR A 332 -8.49 5.21 7.20
CA THR A 332 -9.12 4.12 6.46
C THR A 332 -10.20 3.44 7.29
N PHE A 333 -11.32 3.11 6.66
CA PHE A 333 -12.45 2.39 7.21
C PHE A 333 -12.80 1.20 6.33
N MET A 334 -13.23 0.11 6.96
CA MET A 334 -13.67 -1.10 6.28
C MET A 334 -15.12 -1.37 6.61
N PHE A 335 -15.89 -1.81 5.60
CA PHE A 335 -17.30 -2.12 5.70
C PHE A 335 -17.59 -3.50 5.10
N GLY A 336 -18.71 -4.12 5.52
CA GLY A 336 -19.12 -5.41 4.99
C GLY A 336 -18.47 -6.60 5.71
N HIS A 337 -18.39 -6.51 7.03
CA HIS A 337 -17.99 -7.61 7.88
C HIS A 337 -19.16 -8.58 8.09
N ALA A 338 -18.93 -9.89 8.04
CA ALA A 338 -19.97 -10.92 8.15
C ALA A 338 -20.79 -10.84 9.45
N TRP A 339 -20.24 -10.28 10.51
CA TRP A 339 -20.84 -10.20 11.85
C TRP A 339 -21.51 -8.85 12.15
N GLU A 340 -21.23 -7.79 11.38
CA GLU A 340 -21.82 -6.47 11.59
C GLU A 340 -23.25 -6.37 10.99
N GLY A 341 -24.13 -5.68 11.71
CA GLY A 341 -25.44 -5.28 11.27
C GLY A 341 -25.55 -3.78 11.03
N LYS A 342 -26.79 -3.29 10.85
CA LYS A 342 -27.06 -1.87 10.57
C LYS A 342 -26.59 -0.94 11.69
N ALA A 343 -26.67 -1.38 12.95
CA ALA A 343 -26.25 -0.57 14.10
C ALA A 343 -24.73 -0.36 14.12
N GLU A 344 -23.95 -1.42 13.92
CA GLU A 344 -22.48 -1.37 13.89
C GLU A 344 -21.98 -0.52 12.72
N ILE A 345 -22.60 -0.67 11.55
CA ILE A 345 -22.32 0.16 10.38
C ILE A 345 -22.62 1.64 10.67
N ALA A 346 -23.77 1.94 11.28
CA ALA A 346 -24.16 3.30 11.65
C ALA A 346 -23.16 3.93 12.65
N ASN A 347 -22.65 3.15 13.62
CA ASN A 347 -21.60 3.60 14.55
C ASN A 347 -20.33 4.04 13.79
N THR A 348 -19.90 3.24 12.81
CA THR A 348 -18.71 3.54 12.01
C THR A 348 -18.91 4.77 11.14
N VAL A 349 -20.08 4.93 10.52
CA VAL A 349 -20.46 6.14 9.77
C VAL A 349 -20.43 7.38 10.68
N ALA A 350 -21.04 7.28 11.87
CA ALA A 350 -21.09 8.38 12.84
C ALA A 350 -19.68 8.81 13.29
N LEU A 351 -18.79 7.85 13.56
CA LEU A 351 -17.40 8.13 13.94
C LEU A 351 -16.63 8.84 12.81
N ALA A 352 -16.74 8.35 11.59
CA ALA A 352 -16.10 8.97 10.42
C ALA A 352 -16.59 10.41 10.21
N ARG A 353 -17.90 10.64 10.29
CA ARG A 353 -18.49 11.99 10.19
C ARG A 353 -18.07 12.92 11.32
N LYS A 354 -17.93 12.40 12.55
CA LYS A 354 -17.38 13.14 13.70
C LYS A 354 -15.96 13.62 13.42
N PHE A 355 -15.10 12.78 12.86
CA PHE A 355 -13.73 13.16 12.53
C PHE A 355 -13.67 14.26 11.46
N LEU A 356 -14.51 14.15 10.43
CA LEU A 356 -14.62 15.19 9.39
C LEU A 356 -15.13 16.52 9.97
N ALA A 357 -16.20 16.49 10.76
CA ALA A 357 -16.81 17.68 11.36
C ALA A 357 -15.86 18.43 12.31
N ASN A 358 -14.96 17.70 13.01
CA ASN A 358 -13.96 18.27 13.89
C ASN A 358 -12.66 18.68 13.15
N GLY A 359 -12.54 18.39 11.84
CA GLY A 359 -11.32 18.61 11.07
C GLY A 359 -10.17 17.66 11.45
N TRP A 360 -10.45 16.59 12.19
CA TRP A 360 -9.44 15.62 12.60
C TRP A 360 -9.04 14.66 11.48
N ALA A 361 -9.89 14.46 10.48
CA ALA A 361 -9.57 13.79 9.25
C ALA A 361 -9.43 14.80 8.11
N SER A 362 -8.26 14.87 7.49
CA SER A 362 -8.01 15.69 6.30
C SER A 362 -8.51 14.98 5.03
N THR A 363 -8.37 13.66 5.00
CA THR A 363 -8.86 12.75 3.97
C THR A 363 -9.27 11.44 4.62
N LEU A 364 -10.12 10.66 3.95
CA LEU A 364 -10.45 9.31 4.36
C LEU A 364 -10.71 8.41 3.15
N GLN A 365 -10.61 7.12 3.38
CA GLN A 365 -10.93 6.07 2.42
C GLN A 365 -11.82 5.04 3.09
N CYS A 366 -12.90 4.67 2.41
CA CYS A 366 -13.76 3.56 2.80
C CYS A 366 -13.61 2.43 1.78
N THR A 367 -13.45 1.20 2.26
CA THR A 367 -13.32 0.02 1.42
C THR A 367 -14.30 -1.07 1.86
N LEU A 368 -14.67 -1.92 0.93
CA LEU A 368 -15.32 -3.18 1.27
C LEU A 368 -14.28 -4.15 1.83
N THR A 369 -14.70 -4.96 2.80
CA THR A 369 -13.84 -5.99 3.38
C THR A 369 -13.55 -7.05 2.33
N VAL A 370 -12.28 -7.22 2.00
CA VAL A 370 -11.79 -8.28 1.12
C VAL A 370 -10.89 -9.20 1.93
N PRO A 371 -11.33 -10.42 2.22
CA PRO A 371 -10.50 -11.43 2.87
C PRO A 371 -9.51 -12.01 1.84
N TYR A 372 -8.29 -11.48 1.79
CA TYR A 372 -7.28 -11.97 0.85
C TYR A 372 -6.76 -13.36 1.23
N PRO A 373 -6.45 -14.22 0.24
CA PRO A 373 -5.85 -15.53 0.48
C PRO A 373 -4.64 -15.46 1.42
N GLY A 374 -4.46 -16.51 2.22
CA GLY A 374 -3.37 -16.59 3.21
C GLY A 374 -3.67 -15.90 4.55
N THR A 375 -4.62 -14.96 4.59
CA THR A 375 -4.98 -14.27 5.84
C THR A 375 -5.83 -15.16 6.76
N PRO A 376 -5.74 -14.99 8.10
CA PRO A 376 -6.62 -15.68 9.03
C PRO A 376 -8.10 -15.44 8.74
N LEU A 377 -8.47 -14.20 8.36
CA LEU A 377 -9.86 -13.85 8.00
C LEU A 377 -10.35 -14.65 6.79
N PHE A 378 -9.52 -14.83 5.75
CA PHE A 378 -9.89 -15.66 4.60
C PHE A 378 -10.16 -17.10 5.01
N LYS A 379 -9.28 -17.68 5.83
CA LYS A 379 -9.44 -19.05 6.33
C LYS A 379 -10.71 -19.22 7.14
N GLU A 380 -11.00 -18.28 8.04
CA GLU A 380 -12.23 -18.28 8.86
C GLU A 380 -13.47 -18.20 7.98
N LEU A 381 -13.54 -17.22 7.07
CA LEU A 381 -14.72 -17.01 6.24
C LEU A 381 -14.95 -18.17 5.24
N LYS A 382 -13.87 -18.73 4.68
CA LYS A 382 -13.96 -19.91 3.82
C LYS A 382 -14.46 -21.14 4.57
N ALA A 383 -13.96 -21.40 5.77
CA ALA A 383 -14.36 -22.54 6.59
C ALA A 383 -15.83 -22.47 7.04
N ASN A 384 -16.38 -21.26 7.17
CA ASN A 384 -17.78 -21.04 7.57
C ASN A 384 -18.72 -20.77 6.38
N ASP A 385 -18.30 -21.04 5.15
CA ASP A 385 -19.08 -20.77 3.92
C ASP A 385 -19.57 -19.31 3.83
N LEU A 386 -18.77 -18.36 4.26
CA LEU A 386 -19.10 -16.93 4.25
C LEU A 386 -18.49 -16.15 3.09
N LEU A 387 -17.82 -16.81 2.15
CA LEU A 387 -17.36 -16.20 0.90
C LEU A 387 -18.46 -16.32 -0.17
N THR A 388 -18.65 -15.26 -0.96
CA THR A 388 -19.59 -15.26 -2.08
C THR A 388 -18.98 -15.81 -3.35
N THR A 389 -17.65 -15.73 -3.48
CA THR A 389 -16.91 -16.13 -4.66
C THR A 389 -15.47 -16.50 -4.32
N LEU A 390 -14.84 -17.33 -5.16
CA LEU A 390 -13.42 -17.56 -5.23
C LEU A 390 -12.82 -17.09 -6.59
N ASP A 391 -13.58 -16.30 -7.34
CA ASP A 391 -13.06 -15.64 -8.53
C ASP A 391 -12.16 -14.47 -8.13
N TRP A 392 -10.86 -14.63 -8.34
CA TRP A 392 -9.85 -13.65 -7.94
C TRP A 392 -10.02 -12.28 -8.60
N ASP A 393 -10.63 -12.17 -9.77
CA ASP A 393 -10.90 -10.90 -10.46
C ASP A 393 -11.90 -10.02 -9.71
N GLU A 394 -12.64 -10.60 -8.75
CA GLU A 394 -13.63 -9.92 -7.92
C GLU A 394 -13.06 -9.38 -6.59
N TYR A 395 -11.78 -9.73 -6.25
CA TYR A 395 -11.11 -9.32 -5.02
C TYR A 395 -10.58 -7.88 -5.04
N ASP A 396 -11.19 -7.02 -5.86
CA ASP A 396 -10.74 -5.65 -6.15
C ASP A 396 -11.41 -4.55 -5.31
N GLN A 397 -12.09 -4.89 -4.24
CA GLN A 397 -12.77 -3.99 -3.30
C GLN A 397 -14.00 -3.24 -3.86
N ARG A 398 -14.48 -3.59 -5.05
CA ARG A 398 -15.65 -2.93 -5.67
C ARG A 398 -16.99 -3.56 -5.32
N ARG A 399 -16.99 -4.80 -4.89
CA ARG A 399 -18.17 -5.56 -4.48
C ARG A 399 -17.94 -6.32 -3.19
N ALA A 400 -19.00 -6.64 -2.49
CA ALA A 400 -18.93 -7.46 -1.30
C ALA A 400 -18.69 -8.93 -1.69
N ILE A 401 -17.53 -9.47 -1.33
CA ILE A 401 -17.18 -10.88 -1.51
C ILE A 401 -17.35 -11.69 -0.22
N THR A 402 -17.89 -11.07 0.80
CA THR A 402 -18.25 -11.69 2.08
C THR A 402 -19.76 -11.71 2.22
N LYS A 403 -20.33 -12.85 2.55
CA LYS A 403 -21.76 -12.96 2.92
C LYS A 403 -22.00 -12.15 4.20
N THR A 404 -22.94 -11.23 4.15
CA THR A 404 -23.31 -10.36 5.28
C THR A 404 -24.78 -10.63 5.66
N PRO A 405 -25.06 -11.63 6.52
CA PRO A 405 -26.44 -12.10 6.77
C PRO A 405 -27.39 -11.04 7.32
N LYS A 406 -26.85 -10.00 7.99
CA LYS A 406 -27.63 -8.97 8.67
C LYS A 406 -27.88 -7.72 7.83
N VAL A 407 -27.18 -7.56 6.71
CA VAL A 407 -27.22 -6.37 5.85
C VAL A 407 -27.01 -6.74 4.39
N THR A 408 -27.57 -5.95 3.49
CA THR A 408 -27.36 -6.12 2.04
C THR A 408 -26.13 -5.33 1.57
N GLU A 409 -25.59 -5.69 0.40
CA GLU A 409 -24.52 -4.90 -0.24
C GLU A 409 -24.98 -3.45 -0.51
N ALA A 410 -26.26 -3.25 -0.84
CA ALA A 410 -26.83 -1.92 -1.02
C ALA A 410 -26.81 -1.08 0.26
N ASP A 411 -27.12 -1.68 1.43
CA ASP A 411 -27.02 -1.03 2.74
C ASP A 411 -25.57 -0.58 3.00
N ILE A 412 -24.58 -1.46 2.70
CA ILE A 412 -23.16 -1.18 2.90
C ILE A 412 -22.70 -0.04 1.97
N LYS A 413 -23.04 -0.09 0.69
CA LYS A 413 -22.72 0.97 -0.28
C LYS A 413 -23.40 2.30 0.10
N CYS A 414 -24.61 2.24 0.63
CA CYS A 414 -25.29 3.43 1.15
C CYS A 414 -24.53 4.04 2.33
N ALA A 415 -24.07 3.23 3.28
CA ALA A 415 -23.25 3.68 4.42
C ALA A 415 -21.94 4.34 3.99
N ILE A 416 -21.23 3.75 3.04
CA ILE A 416 -20.00 4.33 2.46
C ILE A 416 -20.31 5.70 1.83
N ARG A 417 -21.40 5.81 1.05
CA ARG A 417 -21.82 7.11 0.49
C ARG A 417 -22.13 8.15 1.56
N GLU A 418 -22.75 7.74 2.67
CA GLU A 418 -23.03 8.63 3.80
C GLU A 418 -21.73 9.15 4.47
N VAL A 419 -20.69 8.32 4.56
CA VAL A 419 -19.37 8.80 5.02
C VAL A 419 -18.84 9.87 4.07
N TYR A 420 -18.82 9.62 2.77
CA TYR A 420 -18.31 10.61 1.79
C TYR A 420 -19.17 11.89 1.72
N ARG A 421 -20.47 11.80 1.90
CA ARG A 421 -21.35 12.98 2.07
C ARG A 421 -20.99 13.78 3.32
N GLY A 422 -20.32 13.16 4.30
CA GLY A 422 -19.79 13.84 5.47
C GLY A 422 -18.85 15.00 5.13
N PHE A 423 -18.12 14.96 4.01
CA PHE A 423 -17.30 16.06 3.52
C PHE A 423 -18.10 17.30 3.13
N LEU A 424 -19.36 17.14 2.75
CA LEU A 424 -20.25 18.24 2.34
C LEU A 424 -20.97 18.90 3.52
N GLN A 425 -20.77 18.43 4.75
CA GLN A 425 -21.33 19.08 5.94
C GLN A 425 -20.72 20.47 6.13
N PRO A 426 -21.50 21.49 6.51
CA PRO A 426 -20.99 22.87 6.67
C PRO A 426 -19.76 22.97 7.58
N ARG A 427 -19.75 22.21 8.69
CA ARG A 427 -18.59 22.16 9.61
C ARG A 427 -17.37 21.55 8.96
N ALA A 428 -17.52 20.46 8.24
CA ALA A 428 -16.41 19.80 7.54
C ALA A 428 -15.84 20.70 6.43
N LEU A 429 -16.70 21.33 5.63
CA LEU A 429 -16.30 22.30 4.62
C LEU A 429 -15.54 23.48 5.22
N TRP A 430 -16.02 24.01 6.34
CA TRP A 430 -15.31 25.08 7.06
C TRP A 430 -13.92 24.66 7.50
N GLN A 431 -13.76 23.45 8.06
CA GLN A 431 -12.45 22.92 8.45
C GLN A 431 -11.52 22.73 7.25
N LEU A 432 -12.04 22.24 6.13
CA LEU A 432 -11.28 22.10 4.89
C LEU A 432 -10.79 23.46 4.37
N VAL A 433 -11.66 24.48 4.36
CA VAL A 433 -11.31 25.84 3.95
C VAL A 433 -10.26 26.42 4.89
N LYS A 434 -10.43 26.30 6.20
CA LYS A 434 -9.46 26.77 7.20
C LYS A 434 -8.07 26.13 7.04
N ALA A 435 -8.03 24.84 6.71
CA ALA A 435 -6.78 24.09 6.55
C ALA A 435 -6.08 24.34 5.20
N ASN A 436 -6.83 24.72 4.14
CA ASN A 436 -6.32 24.77 2.77
C ASN A 436 -6.72 26.06 2.02
N SER A 437 -6.99 27.15 2.72
CA SER A 437 -7.68 28.38 2.24
C SER A 437 -7.22 28.93 0.88
N TRP A 438 -6.01 28.65 0.42
CA TRP A 438 -5.49 29.19 -0.84
C TRP A 438 -5.06 28.11 -1.86
N ASP A 439 -5.28 26.82 -1.55
CA ASP A 439 -4.92 25.72 -2.46
C ASP A 439 -6.13 25.34 -3.36
N ILE A 440 -6.36 26.13 -4.42
CA ILE A 440 -7.41 25.86 -5.41
C ILE A 440 -7.24 24.47 -6.04
N GLY A 441 -5.99 24.04 -6.25
CA GLY A 441 -5.69 22.71 -6.77
C GLY A 441 -6.14 21.60 -5.83
N PHE A 442 -6.06 21.81 -4.52
CA PHE A 442 -6.57 20.86 -3.52
C PHE A 442 -8.09 20.70 -3.65
N TYR A 443 -8.85 21.79 -3.74
CA TYR A 443 -10.32 21.74 -3.88
C TYR A 443 -10.74 21.08 -5.18
N TYR A 444 -10.09 21.41 -6.30
CA TYR A 444 -10.37 20.80 -7.58
C TYR A 444 -10.12 19.29 -7.58
N ARG A 445 -8.97 18.84 -7.06
CA ARG A 445 -8.66 17.42 -6.91
C ARG A 445 -9.64 16.73 -5.96
N GLY A 446 -9.86 17.31 -4.77
CA GLY A 446 -10.75 16.75 -3.75
C GLY A 446 -12.18 16.59 -4.23
N PHE A 447 -12.73 17.59 -4.94
CA PHE A 447 -14.07 17.53 -5.52
C PHE A 447 -14.19 16.42 -6.58
N ARG A 448 -13.19 16.27 -7.43
CA ARG A 448 -13.17 15.20 -8.43
C ARG A 448 -13.07 13.81 -7.82
N TYR A 449 -12.27 13.65 -6.78
CA TYR A 449 -12.21 12.38 -6.03
C TYR A 449 -13.52 12.07 -5.34
N LEU A 450 -14.12 13.05 -4.71
CA LEU A 450 -15.43 12.89 -4.04
C LEU A 450 -16.52 12.44 -5.02
N ILE A 451 -16.60 13.06 -6.19
CA ILE A 451 -17.56 12.65 -7.24
C ILE A 451 -17.24 11.23 -7.71
N GLY A 452 -15.98 10.90 -7.97
CA GLY A 452 -15.56 9.56 -8.37
C GLY A 452 -16.04 8.51 -7.37
N HIS A 453 -15.75 8.69 -6.09
CA HIS A 453 -16.17 7.75 -5.05
C HIS A 453 -17.70 7.67 -4.87
N LEU A 454 -18.41 8.79 -5.00
CA LEU A 454 -19.88 8.77 -4.96
C LEU A 454 -20.47 8.01 -6.15
N LEU A 455 -19.79 8.01 -7.30
CA LEU A 455 -20.19 7.27 -8.50
C LEU A 455 -19.82 5.78 -8.40
N ASP A 456 -18.63 5.45 -7.90
CA ASP A 456 -18.14 4.07 -7.74
C ASP A 456 -19.03 3.22 -6.82
N PHE A 457 -19.74 3.85 -5.88
CA PHE A 457 -20.69 3.19 -4.97
C PHE A 457 -22.16 3.47 -5.30
N ARG A 458 -22.49 3.89 -6.54
CA ARG A 458 -23.86 3.87 -7.03
C ARG A 458 -24.28 2.41 -7.18
N GLY A 459 -25.34 2.03 -6.45
CA GLY A 459 -25.98 0.73 -6.55
C GLY A 459 -26.79 0.58 -7.82
#